data_710c097eb6d125e83680d03efe6dc075
#
_entry.id   710c097eb6d125e83680d03efe6dc075
#
_cell.length_a   1.000
_cell.length_b   1.000
_cell.length_c   1.000
_cell.angle_alpha   90.00
_cell.angle_beta   90.00
_cell.angle_gamma   90.00
#
_symmetry.space_group_name_H-M   'P 1'
#
loop_
_entity.id
_entity.type
_entity.pdbx_description
1 polymer ?
#
loop_
_entity_poly.entity_id
_entity_poly.type
_entity_poly.pdbx_seq_one_letter_code
_entity_poly.pdbx_strand_id
1 'polypeptide(L)'
;MKELFTDNEIISFCHALNSKIRVDLLQYIYSNKETSLTELAEKFGVSKAAITQNIKILTDADLIGVKTGSGKRGQKKICFLKENKYLVTLGRNFDTDNMYETEIPIGQYTAYKIFPTCGIATTQSLIGVEDDPRYFDAPSRTEAGILWTRKGYVEYRLPNYLEEDQKPIEIQLSMELSSEAPGVSENWPSDIYFYLNDMELAHWTSPGDFGDVRGIYTPDWWLDNWNQYGLLKLLSINKQGTFIDGLMISPVTINSLGLSYQSELRFRLGIPDTAANIGGMTIYGRGFGNYNQGIRFRMICQKENENDTNV
;
A
#
# COMPACT_ATOMS: atom_id res chain seq x y z
N MET A 1 2.15 -0.55 4.00
CA MET A 1 3.48 -0.62 4.68
C MET A 1 3.90 0.77 5.07
N LYS A 2 4.42 0.94 6.27
CA LYS A 2 4.94 2.23 6.76
C LYS A 2 6.45 2.12 6.92
N GLU A 3 7.20 3.08 6.39
CA GLU A 3 8.62 3.24 6.69
C GLU A 3 8.79 4.13 7.92
N LEU A 4 9.67 3.70 8.82
CA LEU A 4 10.08 4.43 10.02
C LEU A 4 11.53 4.88 9.81
N PHE A 5 11.78 6.16 9.84
CA PHE A 5 13.09 6.74 9.57
C PHE A 5 13.50 7.86 10.53
N THR A 6 12.58 8.41 11.31
CA THR A 6 12.91 9.37 12.36
C THR A 6 13.25 8.66 13.66
N ASP A 7 14.18 9.22 14.43
CA ASP A 7 14.58 8.68 15.73
C ASP A 7 13.37 8.46 16.65
N ASN A 8 12.45 9.43 16.68
CA ASN A 8 11.26 9.35 17.54
C ASN A 8 10.32 8.21 17.13
N GLU A 9 10.07 8.02 15.83
CA GLU A 9 9.25 6.89 15.34
C GLU A 9 9.90 5.56 15.67
N ILE A 10 11.20 5.41 15.39
CA ILE A 10 11.96 4.18 15.62
C ILE A 10 11.99 3.84 17.11
N ILE A 11 12.31 4.81 17.97
CA ILE A 11 12.35 4.62 19.43
C ILE A 11 10.96 4.24 19.96
N SER A 12 9.91 4.94 19.52
CA SER A 12 8.53 4.65 19.93
C SER A 12 8.09 3.26 19.50
N PHE A 13 8.39 2.87 18.26
CA PHE A 13 8.12 1.54 17.72
C PHE A 13 8.83 0.45 18.51
N CYS A 14 10.15 0.59 18.72
CA CYS A 14 10.94 -0.37 19.51
C CYS A 14 10.43 -0.48 20.95
N HIS A 15 10.12 0.65 21.59
CA HIS A 15 9.54 0.68 22.94
C HIS A 15 8.19 -0.06 22.98
N ALA A 16 7.34 0.14 21.98
CA ALA A 16 6.03 -0.53 21.90
C ALA A 16 6.18 -2.05 21.75
N LEU A 17 7.15 -2.53 20.97
CA LEU A 17 7.37 -3.96 20.75
C LEU A 17 8.21 -4.65 21.83
N ASN A 18 8.86 -3.91 22.71
CA ASN A 18 9.66 -4.47 23.81
C ASN A 18 8.76 -5.02 24.96
N SER A 19 7.78 -5.86 24.59
CA SER A 19 6.90 -6.55 25.56
C SER A 19 6.17 -7.68 24.87
N LYS A 20 6.30 -8.90 25.40
CA LYS A 20 5.64 -10.07 24.83
C LYS A 20 4.11 -9.89 24.72
N ILE A 21 3.46 -9.40 25.78
CA ILE A 21 2.01 -9.21 25.76
C ILE A 21 1.58 -8.22 24.67
N ARG A 22 2.35 -7.17 24.39
CA ARG A 22 2.01 -6.21 23.32
C ARG A 22 2.16 -6.82 21.93
N VAL A 23 3.17 -7.63 21.72
CA VAL A 23 3.32 -8.39 20.47
C VAL A 23 2.19 -9.38 20.28
N ASP A 24 1.83 -10.13 21.34
CA ASP A 24 0.72 -11.10 21.31
C ASP A 24 -0.63 -10.38 21.04
N LEU A 25 -0.84 -9.18 21.60
CA LEU A 25 -2.01 -8.34 21.32
C LEU A 25 -2.08 -7.92 19.85
N LEU A 26 -0.97 -7.48 19.27
CA LEU A 26 -0.90 -7.09 17.84
C LEU A 26 -1.24 -8.27 16.94
N GLN A 27 -0.67 -9.46 17.22
CA GLN A 27 -0.94 -10.69 16.45
C GLN A 27 -2.41 -11.10 16.55
N TYR A 28 -3.00 -11.01 17.75
CA TYR A 28 -4.41 -11.34 17.95
C TYR A 28 -5.35 -10.36 17.23
N ILE A 29 -5.06 -9.04 17.31
CA ILE A 29 -5.83 -8.01 16.59
C ILE A 29 -5.69 -8.20 15.08
N TYR A 30 -4.50 -8.54 14.57
CA TYR A 30 -4.27 -8.85 13.16
C TYR A 30 -5.17 -9.98 12.68
N SER A 31 -5.20 -11.10 13.40
CA SER A 31 -5.96 -12.30 13.02
C SER A 31 -7.48 -12.10 13.11
N ASN A 32 -7.96 -11.17 13.96
CA ASN A 32 -9.40 -10.93 14.17
C ASN A 32 -9.89 -9.62 13.53
N LYS A 33 -9.04 -8.91 12.78
CA LYS A 33 -9.30 -7.62 12.13
C LYS A 33 -9.63 -6.49 13.13
N GLU A 34 -10.64 -6.68 13.94
CA GLU A 34 -11.14 -5.74 14.94
C GLU A 34 -11.49 -6.47 16.24
N THR A 35 -11.03 -5.93 17.38
CA THR A 35 -11.22 -6.58 18.67
C THR A 35 -11.49 -5.55 19.76
N SER A 36 -12.41 -5.84 20.66
CA SER A 36 -12.72 -4.92 21.76
C SER A 36 -11.76 -5.09 22.94
N LEU A 37 -11.60 -4.01 23.74
CA LEU A 37 -10.81 -4.07 24.98
C LEU A 37 -11.27 -5.16 25.96
N THR A 38 -12.57 -5.41 26.02
CA THR A 38 -13.13 -6.45 26.91
C THR A 38 -12.73 -7.84 26.42
N GLU A 39 -12.85 -8.10 25.14
CA GLU A 39 -12.46 -9.35 24.51
C GLU A 39 -10.96 -9.63 24.65
N LEU A 40 -10.12 -8.60 24.48
CA LEU A 40 -8.69 -8.71 24.73
C LEU A 40 -8.40 -9.05 26.20
N ALA A 41 -9.09 -8.42 27.16
CA ALA A 41 -8.91 -8.72 28.58
C ALA A 41 -9.28 -10.16 28.93
N GLU A 42 -10.40 -10.65 28.38
CA GLU A 42 -10.87 -12.04 28.57
C GLU A 42 -9.89 -13.04 27.91
N LYS A 43 -9.47 -12.78 26.65
CA LYS A 43 -8.57 -13.65 25.89
C LYS A 43 -7.21 -13.84 26.57
N PHE A 44 -6.65 -12.74 27.09
CA PHE A 44 -5.30 -12.75 27.68
C PHE A 44 -5.29 -12.96 29.20
N GLY A 45 -6.46 -13.07 29.84
CA GLY A 45 -6.56 -13.31 31.27
C GLY A 45 -6.00 -12.19 32.14
N VAL A 46 -6.04 -10.94 31.65
CA VAL A 46 -5.50 -9.77 32.35
C VAL A 46 -6.59 -8.74 32.63
N SER A 47 -6.35 -7.85 33.60
CA SER A 47 -7.32 -6.81 33.93
C SER A 47 -7.56 -5.82 32.77
N LYS A 48 -8.79 -5.26 32.71
CA LYS A 48 -9.10 -4.19 31.72
C LYS A 48 -8.17 -2.99 31.84
N ALA A 49 -7.69 -2.67 33.04
CA ALA A 49 -6.73 -1.60 33.25
C ALA A 49 -5.39 -1.91 32.59
N ALA A 50 -4.88 -3.14 32.74
CA ALA A 50 -3.64 -3.59 32.10
C ALA A 50 -3.75 -3.59 30.57
N ILE A 51 -4.88 -4.06 30.00
CA ILE A 51 -5.12 -3.97 28.55
C ILE A 51 -5.16 -2.51 28.10
N THR A 52 -5.88 -1.64 28.80
CA THR A 52 -5.98 -0.21 28.44
C THR A 52 -4.61 0.44 28.41
N GLN A 53 -3.72 0.14 29.35
CA GLN A 53 -2.37 0.67 29.39
C GLN A 53 -1.52 0.16 28.21
N ASN A 54 -1.57 -1.13 27.90
CA ASN A 54 -0.84 -1.70 26.76
C ASN A 54 -1.36 -1.14 25.42
N ILE A 55 -2.68 -1.04 25.25
CA ILE A 55 -3.29 -0.45 24.06
C ILE A 55 -2.91 1.03 23.90
N LYS A 56 -2.82 1.78 25.02
CA LYS A 56 -2.36 3.16 24.96
C LYS A 56 -0.93 3.25 24.40
N ILE A 57 0.01 2.44 24.90
CA ILE A 57 1.40 2.42 24.41
C ILE A 57 1.45 2.09 22.91
N LEU A 58 0.65 1.11 22.47
CA LEU A 58 0.56 0.72 21.06
C LEU A 58 -0.09 1.82 20.19
N THR A 59 -1.04 2.57 20.74
CA THR A 59 -1.70 3.70 20.07
C THR A 59 -0.75 4.90 19.99
N ASP A 60 -0.04 5.21 21.08
CA ASP A 60 0.95 6.30 21.14
C ASP A 60 2.11 6.06 20.15
N ALA A 61 2.44 4.78 19.88
CA ALA A 61 3.42 4.36 18.87
C ALA A 61 2.83 4.24 17.46
N ASP A 62 1.60 4.64 17.24
CA ASP A 62 0.90 4.62 15.96
C ASP A 62 0.72 3.21 15.32
N LEU A 63 0.78 2.15 16.13
CA LEU A 63 0.60 0.77 15.68
C LEU A 63 -0.88 0.35 15.60
N ILE A 64 -1.70 0.89 16.50
CA ILE A 64 -3.13 0.55 16.65
C ILE A 64 -3.98 1.81 16.54
N GLY A 65 -5.11 1.70 15.84
CA GLY A 65 -6.21 2.64 15.91
C GLY A 65 -7.28 2.16 16.90
N VAL A 66 -7.98 3.10 17.53
CA VAL A 66 -9.13 2.82 18.41
C VAL A 66 -10.33 3.63 17.93
N LYS A 67 -11.42 2.93 17.62
CA LYS A 67 -12.70 3.54 17.25
C LYS A 67 -13.80 3.18 18.24
N THR A 68 -14.86 3.96 18.23
CA THR A 68 -16.05 3.67 19.04
C THR A 68 -17.05 2.88 18.20
N GLY A 69 -17.49 1.73 18.71
CA GLY A 69 -18.51 0.90 18.09
C GLY A 69 -19.74 0.76 18.98
N SER A 70 -20.86 0.33 18.39
CA SER A 70 -22.07 -0.02 19.14
C SER A 70 -21.91 -1.36 19.86
N GLY A 71 -22.30 -1.44 21.13
CA GLY A 71 -22.29 -2.66 21.91
C GLY A 71 -23.67 -2.95 22.55
N LYS A 72 -23.92 -4.19 22.98
CA LYS A 72 -25.20 -4.60 23.59
C LYS A 72 -25.59 -3.78 24.84
N ARG A 73 -24.68 -3.06 25.50
CA ARG A 73 -24.90 -2.24 26.71
C ARG A 73 -24.06 -0.95 26.69
N GLY A 74 -24.12 -0.16 25.61
CA GLY A 74 -23.37 1.11 25.50
C GLY A 74 -22.25 1.12 24.44
N GLN A 75 -21.41 2.14 24.50
CA GLN A 75 -20.29 2.29 23.55
C GLN A 75 -19.16 1.32 23.88
N LYS A 76 -18.58 0.71 22.83
CA LYS A 76 -17.48 -0.25 22.91
C LYS A 76 -16.25 0.33 22.20
N LYS A 77 -15.09 0.33 22.84
CA LYS A 77 -13.83 0.67 22.17
C LYS A 77 -13.33 -0.54 21.38
N ILE A 78 -13.11 -0.34 20.09
CA ILE A 78 -12.67 -1.36 19.16
C ILE A 78 -11.27 -0.98 18.68
N CYS A 79 -10.34 -1.91 18.81
CA CYS A 79 -8.95 -1.78 18.35
C CYS A 79 -8.79 -2.43 16.99
N PHE A 80 -7.99 -1.83 16.12
CA PHE A 80 -7.57 -2.37 14.82
C PHE A 80 -6.13 -2.00 14.54
N LEU A 81 -5.42 -2.81 13.76
CA LEU A 81 -4.07 -2.46 13.30
C LEU A 81 -4.14 -1.33 12.27
N LYS A 82 -3.21 -0.39 12.36
CA LYS A 82 -3.01 0.62 11.31
C LYS A 82 -2.16 0.06 10.17
N GLU A 83 -1.11 -0.65 10.51
CA GLU A 83 -0.19 -1.30 9.57
C GLU A 83 0.23 -2.67 10.11
N ASN A 84 0.50 -3.61 9.22
CA ASN A 84 1.02 -4.93 9.59
C ASN A 84 2.47 -5.16 9.11
N LYS A 85 3.02 -4.24 8.30
CA LYS A 85 4.42 -4.24 7.88
C LYS A 85 5.05 -2.87 8.12
N TYR A 86 6.26 -2.91 8.65
CA TYR A 86 7.09 -1.73 8.90
C TYR A 86 8.48 -1.97 8.31
N LEU A 87 9.00 -0.97 7.61
CA LEU A 87 10.39 -0.89 7.17
C LEU A 87 11.11 0.12 8.06
N VAL A 88 12.16 -0.31 8.75
CA VAL A 88 12.97 0.58 9.59
C VAL A 88 14.23 0.95 8.84
N THR A 89 14.41 2.23 8.54
CA THR A 89 15.59 2.76 7.86
C THR A 89 16.43 3.56 8.83
N LEU A 90 17.63 3.05 9.15
CA LEU A 90 18.57 3.73 10.03
C LEU A 90 19.49 4.65 9.21
N GLY A 91 19.86 5.79 9.81
CA GLY A 91 20.83 6.72 9.21
C GLY A 91 20.25 7.68 8.19
N ARG A 92 18.92 7.83 8.12
CA ARG A 92 18.25 8.87 7.36
C ARG A 92 17.68 9.92 8.31
N ASN A 93 18.14 11.15 8.20
CA ASN A 93 17.54 12.29 8.87
C ASN A 93 16.73 13.06 7.82
N PHE A 94 15.42 12.82 7.77
CA PHE A 94 14.50 13.67 7.01
C PHE A 94 13.80 14.63 7.94
N ASP A 95 13.73 15.88 7.52
CA ASP A 95 12.84 16.86 8.12
C ASP A 95 11.40 16.51 7.72
N THR A 96 10.58 16.13 8.69
CA THR A 96 9.19 15.70 8.45
C THR A 96 8.30 16.87 8.03
N ASP A 97 8.74 18.11 8.20
CA ASP A 97 7.98 19.30 7.82
C ASP A 97 7.90 19.49 6.28
N ASN A 98 8.73 18.76 5.54
CA ASN A 98 8.78 18.76 4.07
C ASN A 98 8.34 17.42 3.46
N MET A 99 7.34 16.77 4.02
CA MET A 99 6.81 15.51 3.53
C MET A 99 5.32 15.62 3.20
N TYR A 100 4.96 15.21 1.99
CA TYR A 100 3.57 15.13 1.54
C TYR A 100 3.16 13.66 1.40
N GLU A 101 2.01 13.30 1.95
CA GLU A 101 1.46 11.95 1.84
C GLU A 101 -0.01 12.00 1.43
N THR A 102 -0.40 11.11 0.53
CA THR A 102 -1.79 10.89 0.15
C THR A 102 -2.01 9.45 -0.27
N GLU A 103 -3.26 9.03 -0.30
CA GLU A 103 -3.67 7.74 -0.80
C GLU A 103 -4.59 7.91 -2.02
N ILE A 104 -4.28 7.17 -3.09
CA ILE A 104 -5.04 7.20 -4.33
C ILE A 104 -5.85 5.89 -4.40
N PRO A 105 -7.20 5.96 -4.40
CA PRO A 105 -8.05 4.82 -4.65
C PRO A 105 -7.73 4.16 -6.00
N ILE A 106 -7.66 2.84 -6.04
CA ILE A 106 -7.21 2.12 -7.24
C ILE A 106 -8.11 2.32 -8.45
N GLY A 107 -9.37 2.65 -8.26
CA GLY A 107 -10.30 2.98 -9.34
C GLY A 107 -10.18 4.39 -9.91
N GLN A 108 -9.31 5.26 -9.35
CA GLN A 108 -9.10 6.63 -9.81
C GLN A 108 -7.98 6.76 -10.86
N TYR A 109 -7.74 5.70 -11.64
CA TYR A 109 -6.84 5.79 -12.78
C TYR A 109 -7.34 6.80 -13.82
N THR A 110 -6.41 7.42 -14.52
CA THR A 110 -6.66 8.47 -15.53
C THR A 110 -6.49 7.98 -16.95
N ALA A 111 -5.75 6.87 -17.14
CA ALA A 111 -5.62 6.18 -18.40
C ALA A 111 -5.41 4.67 -18.16
N TYR A 112 -5.81 3.87 -19.15
CA TYR A 112 -5.59 2.43 -19.11
C TYR A 112 -5.52 1.83 -20.51
N LYS A 113 -4.91 0.65 -20.59
CA LYS A 113 -4.99 -0.26 -21.73
C LYS A 113 -5.07 -1.67 -21.17
N ILE A 114 -6.24 -2.26 -21.21
CA ILE A 114 -6.58 -3.51 -20.50
C ILE A 114 -6.94 -4.59 -21.51
N PHE A 115 -6.49 -5.80 -21.23
CA PHE A 115 -6.80 -6.99 -22.05
C PHE A 115 -7.31 -8.13 -21.18
N PRO A 116 -8.30 -8.89 -21.66
CA PRO A 116 -8.77 -10.10 -20.99
C PRO A 116 -7.63 -11.15 -20.79
N THR A 117 -7.64 -11.85 -19.66
CA THR A 117 -8.61 -11.82 -18.55
C THR A 117 -8.55 -10.51 -17.82
N CYS A 118 -9.67 -9.91 -17.52
CA CYS A 118 -9.69 -8.63 -16.80
C CYS A 118 -11.02 -8.41 -16.08
N GLY A 119 -10.99 -7.54 -15.09
CA GLY A 119 -12.20 -7.13 -14.40
C GLY A 119 -11.92 -6.11 -13.30
N ILE A 120 -13.00 -5.64 -12.72
CA ILE A 120 -12.99 -4.62 -11.69
C ILE A 120 -14.18 -4.86 -10.76
N ALA A 121 -14.00 -4.71 -9.45
CA ALA A 121 -15.05 -4.92 -8.48
C ALA A 121 -14.99 -3.91 -7.33
N THR A 122 -16.16 -3.62 -6.77
CA THR A 122 -16.32 -2.96 -5.49
C THR A 122 -16.30 -3.99 -4.37
N THR A 123 -16.34 -3.56 -3.12
CA THR A 123 -16.53 -4.47 -1.97
C THR A 123 -17.89 -5.16 -1.95
N GLN A 124 -18.81 -4.84 -2.85
CA GLN A 124 -20.19 -5.32 -2.84
C GLN A 124 -20.54 -6.16 -4.08
N SER A 125 -19.93 -5.89 -5.23
CA SER A 125 -20.24 -6.56 -6.49
C SER A 125 -19.17 -6.30 -7.55
N LEU A 126 -19.18 -7.14 -8.60
CA LEU A 126 -18.48 -6.83 -9.85
C LEU A 126 -19.02 -5.52 -10.46
N ILE A 127 -18.16 -4.78 -11.12
CA ILE A 127 -18.52 -3.65 -11.96
C ILE A 127 -18.64 -4.19 -13.40
N GLY A 128 -19.87 -4.42 -13.82
CA GLY A 128 -20.17 -5.01 -15.12
C GLY A 128 -19.97 -6.51 -15.16
N VAL A 129 -19.32 -7.01 -16.20
CA VAL A 129 -19.00 -8.42 -16.40
C VAL A 129 -17.50 -8.61 -16.57
N GLU A 130 -17.01 -9.79 -16.20
CA GLU A 130 -15.62 -10.17 -16.41
C GLU A 130 -15.24 -10.18 -17.89
N ASP A 131 -13.95 -10.00 -18.15
CA ASP A 131 -13.34 -10.06 -19.48
C ASP A 131 -13.85 -9.01 -20.49
N ASP A 132 -14.51 -7.96 -19.99
CA ASP A 132 -14.93 -6.84 -20.81
C ASP A 132 -14.24 -5.52 -20.40
N PRO A 133 -13.18 -5.10 -21.11
CA PRO A 133 -12.42 -3.89 -20.80
C PRO A 133 -13.26 -2.60 -20.80
N ARG A 134 -14.45 -2.58 -21.42
CA ARG A 134 -15.30 -1.38 -21.47
C ARG A 134 -15.79 -0.93 -20.10
N TYR A 135 -15.88 -1.84 -19.13
CA TYR A 135 -16.30 -1.50 -17.78
C TYR A 135 -15.25 -0.73 -16.98
N PHE A 136 -14.01 -0.67 -17.48
CA PHE A 136 -13.00 0.22 -16.92
C PHE A 136 -13.30 1.71 -17.14
N ASP A 137 -14.26 2.06 -18.03
CA ASP A 137 -14.82 3.42 -18.18
C ASP A 137 -16.09 3.64 -17.36
N ALA A 138 -16.62 2.62 -16.66
CA ALA A 138 -17.82 2.79 -15.86
C ALA A 138 -17.63 3.85 -14.77
N PRO A 139 -18.60 4.76 -14.53
CA PRO A 139 -18.47 5.76 -13.46
C PRO A 139 -18.24 5.16 -12.08
N SER A 140 -18.82 3.98 -11.80
CA SER A 140 -18.65 3.26 -10.54
C SER A 140 -17.22 2.72 -10.32
N ARG A 141 -16.34 2.76 -11.33
CA ARG A 141 -14.94 2.36 -11.18
C ARG A 141 -14.21 3.10 -10.05
N THR A 142 -14.63 4.32 -9.72
CA THR A 142 -14.05 5.11 -8.65
C THR A 142 -14.23 4.48 -7.26
N GLU A 143 -15.17 3.53 -7.13
CA GLU A 143 -15.45 2.75 -5.92
C GLU A 143 -14.72 1.40 -5.90
N ALA A 144 -13.88 1.12 -6.92
CA ALA A 144 -13.20 -0.15 -7.03
C ALA A 144 -12.29 -0.44 -5.84
N GLY A 145 -12.45 -1.64 -5.29
CA GLY A 145 -11.59 -2.23 -4.27
C GLY A 145 -10.57 -3.22 -4.82
N ILE A 146 -10.78 -3.72 -6.04
CA ILE A 146 -9.85 -4.61 -6.75
C ILE A 146 -9.99 -4.39 -8.25
N LEU A 147 -8.88 -4.51 -8.98
CA LEU A 147 -8.87 -4.60 -10.44
C LEU A 147 -7.79 -5.57 -10.89
N TRP A 148 -8.03 -6.26 -12.01
CA TRP A 148 -7.09 -7.21 -12.58
C TRP A 148 -7.06 -7.13 -14.10
N THR A 149 -5.94 -7.55 -14.68
CA THR A 149 -5.74 -7.65 -16.13
C THR A 149 -4.65 -8.64 -16.48
N ARG A 150 -4.82 -9.36 -17.60
CA ARG A 150 -3.80 -10.25 -18.12
C ARG A 150 -2.56 -9.49 -18.59
N LYS A 151 -2.72 -8.34 -19.24
CA LYS A 151 -1.65 -7.48 -19.72
C LYS A 151 -2.16 -6.07 -20.00
N GLY A 152 -1.24 -5.15 -20.30
CA GLY A 152 -1.53 -3.76 -20.50
C GLY A 152 -1.15 -2.94 -19.28
N TYR A 153 -1.83 -1.83 -19.02
CA TYR A 153 -1.47 -0.93 -17.92
C TYR A 153 -2.67 -0.16 -17.37
N VAL A 154 -2.50 0.34 -16.16
CA VAL A 154 -3.27 1.44 -15.57
C VAL A 154 -2.32 2.58 -15.20
N GLU A 155 -2.78 3.82 -15.37
CA GLU A 155 -2.02 5.03 -15.09
C GLU A 155 -2.80 5.94 -14.14
N TYR A 156 -2.11 6.45 -13.14
CA TYR A 156 -2.65 7.34 -12.11
C TYR A 156 -1.98 8.70 -12.20
N ARG A 157 -2.75 9.77 -12.01
CA ARG A 157 -2.21 11.10 -11.81
C ARG A 157 -1.98 11.32 -10.33
N LEU A 158 -0.72 11.47 -9.95
CA LEU A 158 -0.32 11.76 -8.58
C LEU A 158 -0.35 13.28 -8.35
N PRO A 159 -0.77 13.76 -7.17
CA PRO A 159 -0.68 15.18 -6.85
C PRO A 159 0.78 15.60 -6.69
N ASN A 160 1.13 16.73 -7.30
CA ASN A 160 2.41 17.38 -7.09
C ASN A 160 2.23 18.54 -6.11
N TYR A 161 2.71 18.38 -4.89
CA TYR A 161 2.63 19.38 -3.82
C TYR A 161 3.93 20.15 -3.60
N LEU A 162 4.91 20.01 -4.52
CA LEU A 162 6.16 20.78 -4.46
C LEU A 162 5.86 22.28 -4.49
N GLU A 163 6.48 23.02 -3.61
CA GLU A 163 6.58 24.47 -3.68
C GLU A 163 7.68 24.89 -4.66
N GLU A 164 7.68 26.16 -5.09
CA GLU A 164 8.62 26.65 -6.10
C GLU A 164 10.09 26.56 -5.65
N ASP A 165 10.32 26.69 -4.32
CA ASP A 165 11.63 26.60 -3.69
C ASP A 165 12.00 25.19 -3.21
N GLN A 166 11.22 24.17 -3.61
CA GLN A 166 11.43 22.79 -3.19
C GLN A 166 11.84 21.89 -4.36
N LYS A 167 12.67 20.90 -4.03
CA LYS A 167 12.96 19.75 -4.90
C LYS A 167 12.66 18.43 -4.19
N PRO A 168 12.20 17.41 -4.91
CA PRO A 168 11.98 16.09 -4.34
C PRO A 168 13.33 15.42 -4.07
N ILE A 169 13.46 14.78 -2.92
CA ILE A 169 14.63 13.95 -2.58
C ILE A 169 14.31 12.48 -2.56
N GLU A 170 13.03 12.14 -2.35
CA GLU A 170 12.54 10.77 -2.45
C GLU A 170 11.04 10.74 -2.78
N ILE A 171 10.64 9.80 -3.64
CA ILE A 171 9.25 9.42 -3.87
C ILE A 171 9.08 7.98 -3.41
N GLN A 172 7.98 7.71 -2.71
CA GLN A 172 7.58 6.39 -2.25
C GLN A 172 6.16 6.07 -2.71
N LEU A 173 5.97 4.84 -3.21
CA LEU A 173 4.67 4.31 -3.62
C LEU A 173 4.48 2.93 -3.01
N SER A 174 3.44 2.78 -2.19
CA SER A 174 3.12 1.50 -1.55
C SER A 174 1.77 0.98 -2.05
N MET A 175 1.74 -0.28 -2.51
CA MET A 175 0.56 -0.91 -3.09
C MET A 175 0.61 -2.43 -2.91
N GLU A 176 -0.56 -3.07 -2.86
CA GLU A 176 -0.68 -4.53 -2.79
C GLU A 176 -0.92 -5.08 -4.20
N LEU A 177 -0.05 -6.01 -4.65
CA LEU A 177 -0.01 -6.53 -5.99
C LEU A 177 0.13 -8.07 -5.99
N SER A 178 -0.48 -8.72 -6.97
CA SER A 178 -0.20 -10.11 -7.34
C SER A 178 -0.18 -10.29 -8.86
N SER A 179 0.17 -11.49 -9.31
CA SER A 179 -0.15 -11.94 -10.67
C SER A 179 -1.66 -12.11 -10.84
N GLU A 180 -2.09 -12.49 -12.04
CA GLU A 180 -3.46 -12.85 -12.39
C GLU A 180 -3.44 -14.15 -13.19
N ALA A 181 -3.79 -15.26 -12.53
CA ALA A 181 -3.86 -16.58 -13.14
C ALA A 181 -5.31 -16.94 -13.49
N PRO A 182 -5.55 -17.85 -14.44
CA PRO A 182 -6.86 -18.47 -14.61
C PRO A 182 -7.22 -19.33 -13.39
N GLY A 183 -8.00 -18.79 -12.46
CA GLY A 183 -8.19 -19.29 -11.10
C GLY A 183 -7.13 -18.74 -10.17
N VAL A 184 -6.51 -19.57 -9.33
CA VAL A 184 -5.41 -19.19 -8.43
C VAL A 184 -4.20 -20.09 -8.65
N SER A 185 -2.99 -19.55 -8.61
CA SER A 185 -1.75 -20.29 -8.74
C SER A 185 -0.60 -19.54 -8.06
N GLU A 186 -0.08 -20.08 -6.96
CA GLU A 186 1.05 -19.48 -6.25
C GLU A 186 2.36 -19.45 -7.06
N ASN A 187 2.44 -20.28 -8.11
CA ASN A 187 3.56 -20.31 -9.06
C ASN A 187 3.09 -19.84 -10.45
N TRP A 188 2.88 -18.54 -10.58
CA TRP A 188 2.43 -17.88 -11.80
C TRP A 188 3.16 -16.56 -11.98
N PRO A 189 4.44 -16.57 -12.40
CA PRO A 189 5.27 -15.38 -12.43
C PRO A 189 4.76 -14.36 -13.42
N SER A 190 4.82 -13.08 -13.00
CA SER A 190 4.46 -11.93 -13.83
C SER A 190 5.37 -10.75 -13.58
N ASP A 191 5.92 -10.16 -14.63
CA ASP A 191 6.78 -8.99 -14.57
C ASP A 191 5.92 -7.72 -14.60
N ILE A 192 5.73 -7.11 -13.45
CA ILE A 192 4.98 -5.85 -13.30
C ILE A 192 5.98 -4.69 -13.37
N TYR A 193 5.85 -3.86 -14.40
CA TYR A 193 6.69 -2.70 -14.67
C TYR A 193 6.10 -1.44 -14.05
N PHE A 194 6.97 -0.57 -13.56
CA PHE A 194 6.63 0.72 -12.98
C PHE A 194 7.25 1.84 -13.78
N TYR A 195 6.45 2.87 -14.09
CA TYR A 195 6.89 4.05 -14.83
C TYR A 195 6.46 5.32 -14.10
N LEU A 196 7.27 6.36 -14.18
CA LEU A 196 6.91 7.72 -13.80
C LEU A 196 7.20 8.66 -14.98
N ASN A 197 6.18 9.40 -15.43
CA ASN A 197 6.27 10.30 -16.60
C ASN A 197 6.87 9.61 -17.83
N ASP A 198 6.40 8.40 -18.15
CA ASP A 198 6.88 7.55 -19.26
C ASP A 198 8.31 7.00 -19.10
N MET A 199 9.04 7.39 -18.06
CA MET A 199 10.33 6.80 -17.74
C MET A 199 10.11 5.47 -17.01
N GLU A 200 10.68 4.40 -17.55
CA GLU A 200 10.71 3.11 -16.86
C GLU A 200 11.60 3.21 -15.62
N LEU A 201 11.03 2.96 -14.46
CA LEU A 201 11.73 2.97 -13.18
C LEU A 201 12.38 1.62 -12.91
N ALA A 202 11.58 0.57 -13.00
CA ALA A 202 11.94 -0.79 -12.68
C ALA A 202 10.81 -1.75 -13.01
N HIS A 203 11.05 -3.06 -12.83
CA HIS A 203 9.99 -4.06 -12.75
C HIS A 203 10.19 -4.97 -11.53
N TRP A 204 9.11 -5.57 -11.10
CA TRP A 204 9.08 -6.60 -10.06
C TRP A 204 8.39 -7.84 -10.61
N THR A 205 9.04 -9.00 -10.46
CA THR A 205 8.43 -10.27 -10.81
C THR A 205 7.57 -10.76 -9.65
N SER A 206 6.25 -10.67 -9.81
CA SER A 206 5.30 -11.30 -8.90
C SER A 206 5.45 -12.83 -9.00
N PRO A 207 5.54 -13.57 -7.89
CA PRO A 207 5.69 -15.00 -7.94
C PRO A 207 4.41 -15.75 -8.32
N GLY A 208 3.24 -15.16 -8.03
CA GLY A 208 1.98 -15.87 -8.25
C GLY A 208 0.73 -15.06 -7.97
N ASP A 209 -0.38 -15.74 -8.11
CA ASP A 209 -1.73 -15.31 -7.76
C ASP A 209 -2.19 -16.13 -6.56
N PHE A 210 -2.52 -15.47 -5.45
CA PHE A 210 -2.66 -16.10 -4.14
C PHE A 210 -4.14 -16.31 -3.77
N GLY A 211 -4.50 -17.54 -3.43
CA GLY A 211 -5.84 -17.94 -3.05
C GLY A 211 -5.89 -19.14 -2.10
N ASP A 212 -4.76 -19.49 -1.49
CA ASP A 212 -4.64 -20.57 -0.50
C ASP A 212 -5.45 -20.30 0.78
N VAL A 213 -5.56 -19.02 1.13
CA VAL A 213 -6.40 -18.54 2.23
C VAL A 213 -7.11 -17.26 1.81
N ARG A 214 -8.28 -16.99 2.43
CA ARG A 214 -9.02 -15.76 2.18
C ARG A 214 -8.22 -14.54 2.63
N GLY A 215 -8.17 -13.51 1.80
CA GLY A 215 -7.59 -12.23 2.15
C GLY A 215 -8.31 -11.59 3.34
N ILE A 216 -7.55 -10.91 4.22
CA ILE A 216 -8.06 -10.35 5.49
C ILE A 216 -9.24 -9.41 5.25
N TYR A 217 -9.21 -8.61 4.19
CA TYR A 217 -10.23 -7.63 3.85
C TYR A 217 -11.11 -8.07 2.69
N THR A 218 -10.78 -9.19 2.02
CA THR A 218 -11.54 -9.71 0.89
C THR A 218 -12.98 -10.05 1.32
N PRO A 219 -14.01 -9.50 0.63
CA PRO A 219 -15.41 -9.65 1.02
C PRO A 219 -15.91 -11.11 0.96
N ASP A 220 -16.90 -11.44 1.78
CA ASP A 220 -17.45 -12.79 1.87
C ASP A 220 -18.11 -13.28 0.56
N TRP A 221 -18.60 -12.36 -0.29
CA TRP A 221 -19.21 -12.69 -1.57
C TRP A 221 -18.17 -13.05 -2.67
N TRP A 222 -16.87 -12.67 -2.46
CA TRP A 222 -15.79 -13.02 -3.38
C TRP A 222 -15.51 -14.51 -3.33
N LEU A 223 -15.44 -15.17 -4.48
CA LEU A 223 -15.32 -16.63 -4.53
C LEU A 223 -13.97 -17.09 -3.99
N ASP A 224 -13.95 -18.24 -3.29
CA ASP A 224 -12.74 -18.79 -2.67
C ASP A 224 -11.68 -19.23 -3.69
N ASN A 225 -12.08 -19.55 -4.93
CA ASN A 225 -11.19 -19.91 -6.02
C ASN A 225 -10.73 -18.72 -6.89
N TRP A 226 -11.03 -17.50 -6.46
CA TRP A 226 -10.50 -16.27 -7.05
C TRP A 226 -9.33 -15.74 -6.23
N ASN A 227 -8.56 -14.84 -6.83
CA ASN A 227 -7.46 -14.15 -6.17
C ASN A 227 -7.89 -13.49 -4.85
N GLN A 228 -7.21 -13.84 -3.76
CA GLN A 228 -7.61 -13.45 -2.41
C GLN A 228 -6.79 -12.32 -1.83
N TYR A 229 -5.50 -12.27 -2.14
CA TYR A 229 -4.57 -11.27 -1.62
C TYR A 229 -3.33 -11.16 -2.49
N GLY A 230 -2.56 -10.10 -2.26
CA GLY A 230 -1.28 -9.84 -2.90
C GLY A 230 -0.14 -9.67 -1.91
N LEU A 231 0.98 -9.26 -2.45
CA LEU A 231 2.15 -8.87 -1.69
C LEU A 231 2.25 -7.34 -1.65
N LEU A 232 2.37 -6.78 -0.45
CA LEU A 232 2.58 -5.35 -0.31
C LEU A 232 3.98 -4.99 -0.76
N LYS A 233 4.08 -4.05 -1.71
CA LYS A 233 5.32 -3.54 -2.27
C LYS A 233 5.52 -2.07 -1.91
N LEU A 234 6.74 -1.73 -1.57
CA LEU A 234 7.20 -0.35 -1.44
C LEU A 234 8.21 -0.05 -2.55
N LEU A 235 7.77 0.68 -3.56
CA LEU A 235 8.63 1.28 -4.56
C LEU A 235 9.15 2.61 -4.02
N SER A 236 10.46 2.83 -3.99
CA SER A 236 11.05 4.12 -3.64
C SER A 236 12.11 4.54 -4.65
N ILE A 237 12.11 5.83 -4.95
CA ILE A 237 13.03 6.47 -5.90
C ILE A 237 13.74 7.60 -5.14
N ASN A 238 15.07 7.55 -5.04
CA ASN A 238 15.87 8.56 -4.36
C ASN A 238 17.16 8.87 -5.14
N LYS A 239 18.09 9.59 -4.52
CA LYS A 239 19.38 9.97 -5.16
C LYS A 239 20.28 8.78 -5.50
N GLN A 240 20.08 7.63 -4.89
CA GLN A 240 20.91 6.43 -5.06
C GLN A 240 20.38 5.53 -6.18
N GLY A 241 19.07 5.56 -6.44
CA GLY A 241 18.41 4.71 -7.43
C GLY A 241 16.95 4.45 -7.12
N THR A 242 16.41 3.41 -7.74
CA THR A 242 15.06 2.90 -7.53
C THR A 242 15.11 1.57 -6.80
N PHE A 243 14.27 1.44 -5.77
CA PHE A 243 14.26 0.31 -4.84
C PHE A 243 12.86 -0.31 -4.78
N ILE A 244 12.79 -1.61 -4.57
CA ILE A 244 11.58 -2.31 -4.14
C ILE A 244 11.87 -3.02 -2.81
N ASP A 245 11.04 -2.73 -1.79
CA ASP A 245 11.19 -3.29 -0.43
C ASP A 245 12.61 -3.09 0.15
N GLY A 246 13.26 -1.96 -0.19
CA GLY A 246 14.59 -1.62 0.25
C GLY A 246 15.74 -2.23 -0.57
N LEU A 247 15.46 -3.09 -1.55
CA LEU A 247 16.45 -3.64 -2.47
C LEU A 247 16.56 -2.75 -3.70
N MET A 248 17.77 -2.30 -4.04
CA MET A 248 18.02 -1.54 -5.26
C MET A 248 17.83 -2.43 -6.48
N ILE A 249 16.94 -2.00 -7.37
CA ILE A 249 16.58 -2.76 -8.57
C ILE A 249 16.85 -2.01 -9.88
N SER A 250 17.10 -0.71 -9.80
CA SER A 250 17.39 0.12 -10.98
C SER A 250 18.27 1.31 -10.60
N PRO A 251 19.17 1.75 -11.50
CA PRO A 251 19.98 2.95 -11.30
C PRO A 251 19.21 4.26 -11.55
N VAL A 252 17.93 4.21 -11.93
CA VAL A 252 17.11 5.40 -12.15
C VAL A 252 16.93 6.16 -10.84
N THR A 253 17.38 7.40 -10.81
CA THR A 253 17.39 8.26 -9.62
C THR A 253 16.28 9.31 -9.66
N ILE A 254 15.97 9.89 -8.51
CA ILE A 254 15.01 11.02 -8.44
C ILE A 254 15.46 12.20 -9.30
N ASN A 255 16.77 12.45 -9.40
CA ASN A 255 17.31 13.54 -10.21
C ASN A 255 17.12 13.29 -11.72
N SER A 256 17.18 12.04 -12.18
CA SER A 256 16.97 11.70 -13.60
C SER A 256 15.52 11.91 -14.05
N LEU A 257 14.58 12.03 -13.12
CA LEU A 257 13.18 12.32 -13.42
C LEU A 257 12.91 13.79 -13.75
N GLY A 258 13.82 14.71 -13.42
CA GLY A 258 13.72 16.14 -13.74
C GLY A 258 12.45 16.81 -13.20
N LEU A 259 12.03 16.44 -11.99
CA LEU A 259 10.78 16.92 -11.40
C LEU A 259 10.93 18.31 -10.79
N SER A 260 9.94 19.16 -11.03
CA SER A 260 9.78 20.50 -10.47
C SER A 260 8.35 20.70 -9.97
N TYR A 261 8.07 21.83 -9.33
CA TYR A 261 6.73 22.19 -8.85
C TYR A 261 5.67 22.27 -9.98
N GLN A 262 6.09 22.47 -11.23
CA GLN A 262 5.20 22.50 -12.40
C GLN A 262 5.05 21.15 -13.10
N SER A 263 5.78 20.11 -12.67
CA SER A 263 5.75 18.80 -13.30
C SER A 263 4.42 18.09 -13.05
N GLU A 264 3.88 17.48 -14.09
CA GLU A 264 2.88 16.43 -13.91
C GLU A 264 3.56 15.18 -13.35
N LEU A 265 2.85 14.44 -12.50
CA LEU A 265 3.29 13.16 -11.99
C LEU A 265 2.31 12.08 -12.47
N ARG A 266 2.71 11.31 -13.48
CA ARG A 266 1.94 10.18 -14.02
C ARG A 266 2.63 8.88 -13.64
N PHE A 267 2.02 8.15 -12.74
CA PHE A 267 2.48 6.83 -12.31
C PHE A 267 1.74 5.76 -13.07
N ARG A 268 2.47 4.91 -13.80
CA ARG A 268 1.91 3.80 -14.55
C ARG A 268 2.49 2.49 -14.04
N LEU A 269 1.63 1.49 -13.91
CA LEU A 269 2.02 0.12 -13.67
C LEU A 269 1.32 -0.80 -14.67
N GLY A 270 2.02 -1.83 -15.10
CA GLY A 270 1.49 -2.73 -16.11
C GLY A 270 2.48 -3.75 -16.61
N ILE A 271 2.01 -4.54 -17.56
CA ILE A 271 2.76 -5.63 -18.18
C ILE A 271 2.86 -5.31 -19.67
N PRO A 272 4.04 -4.86 -20.14
CA PRO A 272 4.25 -4.62 -21.57
C PRO A 272 4.33 -5.93 -22.35
N ASP A 273 4.09 -5.87 -23.66
CA ASP A 273 4.22 -7.03 -24.56
C ASP A 273 5.64 -7.61 -24.60
N THR A 274 6.64 -6.86 -24.15
CA THR A 274 8.05 -7.22 -24.08
C THR A 274 8.45 -7.91 -22.77
N ALA A 275 7.54 -8.02 -21.79
CA ALA A 275 7.82 -8.70 -20.52
C ALA A 275 8.18 -10.18 -20.74
N ALA A 276 9.15 -10.67 -19.99
CA ALA A 276 9.55 -12.07 -20.07
C ALA A 276 8.46 -12.99 -19.47
N ASN A 277 7.80 -12.54 -18.41
CA ASN A 277 6.71 -13.24 -17.77
C ASN A 277 5.42 -12.41 -17.89
N ILE A 278 4.48 -12.88 -18.73
CA ILE A 278 3.16 -12.26 -18.90
C ILE A 278 2.13 -13.09 -18.11
N GLY A 279 2.15 -12.91 -16.80
CA GLY A 279 1.28 -13.64 -15.85
C GLY A 279 0.14 -12.80 -15.30
N GLY A 280 -0.21 -11.67 -15.93
CA GLY A 280 -1.27 -10.80 -15.44
C GLY A 280 -0.88 -9.97 -14.21
N MET A 281 -1.77 -9.10 -13.81
CA MET A 281 -1.59 -8.22 -12.66
C MET A 281 -2.92 -7.98 -11.97
N THR A 282 -2.94 -8.15 -10.65
CA THR A 282 -4.03 -7.71 -9.78
C THR A 282 -3.54 -6.60 -8.86
N ILE A 283 -4.33 -5.54 -8.74
CA ILE A 283 -4.11 -4.44 -7.79
C ILE A 283 -5.23 -4.51 -6.76
N TYR A 284 -4.85 -4.67 -5.50
CA TYR A 284 -5.76 -4.68 -4.36
C TYR A 284 -5.83 -3.27 -3.75
N GLY A 285 -7.04 -2.86 -3.46
CA GLY A 285 -7.36 -1.59 -2.81
C GLY A 285 -8.09 -1.81 -1.48
N ARG A 286 -8.75 -0.76 -1.01
CA ARG A 286 -9.51 -0.83 0.24
C ARG A 286 -10.63 -1.87 0.14
N GLY A 287 -10.72 -2.72 1.16
CA GLY A 287 -11.72 -3.76 1.30
C GLY A 287 -11.41 -5.05 0.54
N PHE A 288 -10.19 -5.19 -0.02
CA PHE A 288 -9.67 -6.42 -0.60
C PHE A 288 -8.25 -6.68 -0.12
N GLY A 289 -7.79 -7.93 -0.27
CA GLY A 289 -6.44 -8.35 0.05
C GLY A 289 -6.13 -8.39 1.54
N ASN A 290 -4.87 -8.20 1.87
CA ASN A 290 -4.34 -8.24 3.23
C ASN A 290 -4.02 -6.84 3.79
N TYR A 291 -4.12 -5.78 2.97
CA TYR A 291 -3.76 -4.41 3.34
C TYR A 291 -4.87 -3.45 2.93
N ASN A 292 -5.55 -2.87 3.89
CA ASN A 292 -6.71 -2.00 3.66
C ASN A 292 -6.29 -0.61 3.15
N GLN A 293 -5.64 -0.57 2.01
CA GLN A 293 -5.15 0.66 1.39
C GLN A 293 -5.28 0.62 -0.13
N GLY A 294 -5.37 1.80 -0.74
CA GLY A 294 -5.10 2.00 -2.16
C GLY A 294 -3.59 2.16 -2.43
N ILE A 295 -3.24 2.94 -3.45
CA ILE A 295 -1.86 3.32 -3.71
C ILE A 295 -1.49 4.47 -2.77
N ARG A 296 -0.62 4.22 -1.79
CA ARG A 296 -0.09 5.28 -0.95
C ARG A 296 1.08 5.94 -1.63
N PHE A 297 0.98 7.22 -1.84
CA PHE A 297 2.00 8.07 -2.40
C PHE A 297 2.57 8.98 -1.34
N ARG A 298 3.90 9.02 -1.23
CA ARG A 298 4.63 9.92 -0.34
C ARG A 298 5.73 10.60 -1.14
N MET A 299 5.87 11.91 -0.97
CA MET A 299 6.95 12.72 -1.52
C MET A 299 7.69 13.39 -0.38
N ILE A 300 8.98 13.19 -0.30
CA ILE A 300 9.88 13.83 0.65
C ILE A 300 10.67 14.88 -0.12
N CYS A 301 10.67 16.11 0.38
CA CYS A 301 11.21 17.28 -0.30
C CYS A 301 12.32 17.95 0.52
N GLN A 302 13.09 18.76 -0.14
CA GLN A 302 14.09 19.62 0.48
C GLN A 302 13.96 21.02 -0.12
N LYS A 303 14.06 22.08 0.71
CA LYS A 303 14.18 23.43 0.18
C LYS A 303 15.50 23.59 -0.55
N GLU A 304 15.46 24.29 -1.68
CA GLU A 304 16.66 24.69 -2.39
C GLU A 304 17.34 25.81 -1.61
N ASN A 305 18.54 25.58 -1.11
CA ASN A 305 19.32 26.66 -0.50
C ASN A 305 19.81 27.59 -1.61
N GLU A 306 19.75 28.91 -1.38
CA GLU A 306 20.26 29.94 -2.32
C GLU A 306 21.75 29.74 -2.70
N ASN A 307 22.47 28.86 -2.03
CA ASN A 307 23.88 28.55 -2.27
C ASN A 307 24.11 27.42 -3.32
N ASP A 308 23.08 26.71 -3.76
CA ASP A 308 23.22 25.60 -4.76
C ASP A 308 23.17 26.11 -6.22
N THR A 309 22.97 27.41 -6.44
CA THR A 309 22.86 28.02 -7.78
C THR A 309 24.21 28.48 -8.39
N ASN A 310 25.34 28.22 -7.72
CA ASN A 310 26.67 28.61 -8.18
C ASN A 310 27.63 27.41 -8.21
N VAL A 311 27.40 26.42 -9.09
CA VAL A 311 28.47 25.52 -9.58
C VAL A 311 28.22 25.21 -11.05
#